data_bcbbfd900492e0a7781eb5e6c9637520
#
_entry.id   bcbbfd900492e0a7781eb5e6c9637520
#
_cell.length_a   1.000
_cell.length_b   1.000
_cell.length_c   1.000
_cell.angle_alpha   90.00
_cell.angle_beta   90.00
_cell.angle_gamma   90.00
#
_symmetry.space_group_name_H-M   'P 1'
#
loop_
_entity.id
_entity.type
_entity.pdbx_description
1 polymer ?
#
loop_
_entity_poly.entity_id
_entity_poly.type
_entity_poly.pdbx_seq_one_letter_code
_entity_poly.pdbx_strand_id
1 'polypeptide(L)'
;MQTSDEEIQKLREHILAEIDLTREMSDTEIRAIVSEKCSIYGKQKFLKLSEQEALEQYLFHSLRKLDVLQELLDDPEITEIMVNGAEHIFYEKRGQLFESDKHFTSKEKLNDVIQQMAGSNNRMVNEASPIVDTRLANGSRVNIVLQPIAIDGSAISIRKFPEQPFVMENLIRFEAITEEAAEFLKVLVLSGYNIFVSGGTGSGKTTFLNALSQFIPREERIITIEDSAELQLIDKPNLVRLETRNANTEGVLPITIRDLIKTALRMRPNRVIVGECRGAEALDVLQAMNTGHDGSLSTGHANSCKDMLSRLETMVLMGMELPLPAIRSQIASGIDILIHLGRMRDKSRKVLSITEIAGYEENNIILNDIYRFKEEKAEENTVHENTVHRAMEKVGDLIHTEKMIRAGYCLDGL
;
A
#
# COMPACT_ATOMS: atom_id res chain seq x y z
N MET A 1 35.43 -0.43 -5.97
CA MET A 1 35.95 -1.82 -6.10
C MET A 1 37.00 -1.84 -7.20
N GLN A 2 38.23 -2.31 -6.92
CA GLN A 2 39.27 -2.43 -7.97
C GLN A 2 39.18 -3.75 -8.77
N THR A 3 38.15 -4.56 -8.49
CA THR A 3 37.93 -5.85 -9.15
C THR A 3 37.15 -5.58 -10.46
N SER A 4 37.66 -6.03 -11.60
CA SER A 4 36.96 -5.85 -12.88
C SER A 4 35.74 -6.75 -12.97
N ASP A 5 34.71 -6.34 -13.68
CA ASP A 5 33.46 -7.12 -13.88
C ASP A 5 33.76 -8.51 -14.49
N GLU A 6 34.78 -8.61 -15.35
CA GLU A 6 35.22 -9.90 -15.91
C GLU A 6 35.78 -10.86 -14.86
N GLU A 7 36.50 -10.35 -13.84
CA GLU A 7 37.05 -11.17 -12.77
C GLU A 7 35.95 -11.65 -11.83
N ILE A 8 34.96 -10.80 -11.54
CA ILE A 8 33.80 -11.17 -10.75
C ILE A 8 32.97 -12.24 -11.49
N GLN A 9 32.79 -12.08 -12.79
CA GLN A 9 32.07 -13.07 -13.59
C GLN A 9 32.77 -14.44 -13.61
N LYS A 10 34.09 -14.47 -13.76
CA LYS A 10 34.88 -15.72 -13.66
C LYS A 10 34.77 -16.38 -12.27
N LEU A 11 34.80 -15.58 -11.21
CA LEU A 11 34.64 -16.10 -9.85
C LEU A 11 33.25 -16.68 -9.66
N ARG A 12 32.21 -16.01 -10.20
CA ARG A 12 30.84 -16.51 -10.19
C ARG A 12 30.70 -17.84 -10.95
N GLU A 13 31.33 -17.98 -12.12
CA GLU A 13 31.33 -19.24 -12.90
C GLU A 13 31.98 -20.38 -12.10
N HIS A 14 33.09 -20.11 -11.43
CA HIS A 14 33.75 -21.11 -10.56
C HIS A 14 32.86 -21.52 -9.39
N ILE A 15 32.12 -20.60 -8.78
CA ILE A 15 31.16 -20.92 -7.71
C ILE A 15 30.01 -21.76 -8.25
N LEU A 16 29.45 -21.38 -9.42
CA LEU A 16 28.37 -22.14 -10.06
C LEU A 16 28.76 -23.58 -10.41
N ALA A 17 30.03 -23.81 -10.80
CA ALA A 17 30.53 -25.14 -11.11
C ALA A 17 30.62 -26.07 -9.87
N GLU A 18 30.62 -25.52 -8.64
CA GLU A 18 30.63 -26.29 -7.40
C GLU A 18 29.25 -26.47 -6.79
N ILE A 19 28.25 -25.73 -7.27
CA ILE A 19 26.86 -25.89 -6.83
C ILE A 19 26.30 -27.19 -7.39
N ASP A 20 25.84 -28.09 -6.51
CA ASP A 20 25.16 -29.32 -6.91
C ASP A 20 23.75 -29.02 -7.38
N LEU A 21 23.56 -28.96 -8.70
CA LEU A 21 22.28 -28.71 -9.35
C LEU A 21 21.33 -29.91 -9.31
N THR A 22 21.76 -31.07 -8.79
CA THR A 22 20.91 -32.28 -8.69
C THR A 22 20.00 -32.28 -7.46
N ARG A 23 20.25 -31.38 -6.51
CA ARG A 23 19.45 -31.20 -5.29
C ARG A 23 19.26 -29.74 -4.93
N GLU A 24 18.24 -29.47 -4.16
CA GLU A 24 18.05 -28.13 -3.58
C GLU A 24 19.06 -27.90 -2.44
N MET A 25 19.96 -26.95 -2.65
CA MET A 25 20.95 -26.53 -1.62
C MET A 25 20.38 -25.40 -0.78
N SER A 26 20.62 -25.44 0.52
CA SER A 26 20.23 -24.37 1.45
C SER A 26 21.07 -23.10 1.25
N ASP A 27 20.52 -21.95 1.67
CA ASP A 27 21.24 -20.67 1.65
C ASP A 27 22.56 -20.75 2.46
N THR A 28 22.60 -21.53 3.54
CA THR A 28 23.78 -21.73 4.36
C THR A 28 24.89 -22.49 3.61
N GLU A 29 24.54 -23.53 2.85
CA GLU A 29 25.49 -24.31 2.05
C GLU A 29 26.09 -23.46 0.93
N ILE A 30 25.23 -22.71 0.20
CA ILE A 30 25.70 -21.83 -0.87
C ILE A 30 26.55 -20.70 -0.32
N ARG A 31 26.17 -20.09 0.81
CA ARG A 31 26.97 -19.05 1.46
C ARG A 31 28.35 -19.58 1.87
N ALA A 32 28.46 -20.83 2.32
CA ALA A 32 29.73 -21.44 2.67
C ALA A 32 30.66 -21.57 1.45
N ILE A 33 30.14 -22.03 0.30
CA ILE A 33 30.89 -22.12 -0.95
C ILE A 33 31.35 -20.73 -1.42
N VAL A 34 30.44 -19.74 -1.40
CA VAL A 34 30.74 -18.36 -1.80
C VAL A 34 31.86 -17.78 -0.91
N SER A 35 31.73 -17.95 0.42
CA SER A 35 32.72 -17.46 1.40
C SER A 35 34.09 -18.08 1.20
N GLU A 36 34.16 -19.41 0.97
CA GLU A 36 35.42 -20.10 0.69
C GLU A 36 36.12 -19.55 -0.57
N LYS A 37 35.37 -19.41 -1.68
CA LYS A 37 35.92 -18.88 -2.94
C LYS A 37 36.33 -17.41 -2.83
N CYS A 38 35.51 -16.59 -2.18
CA CYS A 38 35.86 -15.19 -1.92
C CYS A 38 37.08 -15.05 -1.04
N SER A 39 37.27 -15.93 -0.05
CA SER A 39 38.48 -15.96 0.79
C SER A 39 39.74 -16.28 -0.01
N ILE A 40 39.67 -17.30 -0.90
CA ILE A 40 40.77 -17.67 -1.77
C ILE A 40 41.14 -16.53 -2.70
N TYR A 41 40.12 -15.96 -3.37
CA TYR A 41 40.27 -14.83 -4.29
C TYR A 41 40.81 -13.58 -3.58
N GLY A 42 40.28 -13.26 -2.39
CA GLY A 42 40.70 -12.11 -1.60
C GLY A 42 42.16 -12.18 -1.18
N LYS A 43 42.68 -13.39 -0.82
CA LYS A 43 44.09 -13.61 -0.54
C LYS A 43 44.97 -13.41 -1.78
N GLN A 44 44.53 -13.88 -2.96
CA GLN A 44 45.26 -13.72 -4.21
C GLN A 44 45.37 -12.27 -4.66
N LYS A 45 44.31 -11.48 -4.43
CA LYS A 45 44.19 -10.07 -4.86
C LYS A 45 44.53 -9.07 -3.74
N PHE A 46 44.89 -9.54 -2.56
CA PHE A 46 45.18 -8.69 -1.39
C PHE A 46 44.02 -7.74 -1.02
N LEU A 47 42.79 -8.23 -1.12
CA LEU A 47 41.60 -7.45 -0.75
C LEU A 47 41.54 -7.21 0.75
N LYS A 48 41.07 -6.03 1.14
CA LYS A 48 40.73 -5.74 2.53
C LYS A 48 39.54 -6.61 2.97
N LEU A 49 39.42 -6.86 4.28
CA LEU A 49 38.34 -7.68 4.83
C LEU A 49 36.95 -7.13 4.42
N SER A 50 36.76 -5.81 4.48
CA SER A 50 35.50 -5.16 4.07
C SER A 50 35.18 -5.30 2.57
N GLU A 51 36.21 -5.34 1.72
CA GLU A 51 36.04 -5.56 0.27
C GLU A 51 35.69 -7.01 -0.03
N GLN A 52 36.29 -7.96 0.73
CA GLN A 52 35.96 -9.38 0.63
C GLN A 52 34.54 -9.66 1.09
N GLU A 53 34.11 -9.10 2.23
CA GLU A 53 32.74 -9.22 2.74
C GLU A 53 31.72 -8.64 1.74
N ALA A 54 31.99 -7.48 1.15
CA ALA A 54 31.13 -6.88 0.12
C ALA A 54 31.03 -7.76 -1.14
N LEU A 55 32.14 -8.36 -1.57
CA LEU A 55 32.20 -9.28 -2.72
C LEU A 55 31.40 -10.57 -2.42
N GLU A 56 31.55 -11.13 -1.22
CA GLU A 56 30.81 -12.30 -0.76
C GLU A 56 29.31 -12.04 -0.77
N GLN A 57 28.89 -10.92 -0.21
CA GLN A 57 27.49 -10.52 -0.19
C GLN A 57 26.92 -10.32 -1.59
N TYR A 58 27.65 -9.61 -2.46
CA TYR A 58 27.27 -9.40 -3.85
C TYR A 58 27.07 -10.72 -4.60
N LEU A 59 28.06 -11.64 -4.52
CA LEU A 59 27.99 -12.93 -5.20
C LEU A 59 26.85 -13.80 -4.65
N PHE A 60 26.63 -13.81 -3.34
CA PHE A 60 25.50 -14.52 -2.75
C PHE A 60 24.16 -13.96 -3.24
N HIS A 61 24.02 -12.64 -3.27
CA HIS A 61 22.80 -11.99 -3.77
C HIS A 61 22.55 -12.29 -5.26
N SER A 62 23.62 -12.29 -6.06
CA SER A 62 23.56 -12.61 -7.50
C SER A 62 23.16 -14.05 -7.80
N LEU A 63 23.42 -14.98 -6.87
CA LEU A 63 23.15 -16.42 -7.05
C LEU A 63 21.81 -16.87 -6.45
N ARG A 64 21.39 -16.25 -5.33
CA ARG A 64 20.27 -16.75 -4.52
C ARG A 64 19.17 -15.74 -4.27
N LYS A 65 19.45 -14.46 -4.48
CA LYS A 65 18.52 -13.35 -4.20
C LYS A 65 18.24 -12.57 -5.50
N LEU A 66 17.80 -11.33 -5.37
CA LEU A 66 17.42 -10.50 -6.50
C LEU A 66 18.57 -9.60 -7.00
N ASP A 67 19.80 -10.13 -6.97
CA ASP A 67 21.01 -9.47 -7.47
C ASP A 67 21.19 -8.07 -6.82
N VAL A 68 21.50 -7.05 -7.63
CA VAL A 68 21.73 -5.67 -7.20
C VAL A 68 20.52 -5.03 -6.51
N LEU A 69 19.31 -5.55 -6.74
CA LEU A 69 18.10 -5.07 -6.09
C LEU A 69 18.00 -5.51 -4.63
N GLN A 70 18.71 -6.57 -4.21
CA GLN A 70 18.56 -7.11 -2.87
C GLN A 70 18.95 -6.10 -1.79
N GLU A 71 20.03 -5.37 -1.97
CA GLU A 71 20.48 -4.37 -0.99
C GLU A 71 19.48 -3.21 -0.86
N LEU A 72 18.86 -2.79 -1.98
CA LEU A 72 17.81 -1.77 -1.95
C LEU A 72 16.52 -2.30 -1.29
N LEU A 73 16.24 -3.59 -1.44
CA LEU A 73 15.11 -4.24 -0.78
C LEU A 73 15.33 -4.39 0.72
N ASP A 74 16.57 -4.61 1.16
CA ASP A 74 16.92 -4.79 2.57
C ASP A 74 17.01 -3.46 3.33
N ASP A 75 17.15 -2.30 2.65
CA ASP A 75 17.15 -0.98 3.30
C ASP A 75 15.72 -0.57 3.70
N PRO A 76 15.38 -0.51 5.01
CA PRO A 76 14.01 -0.21 5.47
C PRO A 76 13.55 1.22 5.16
N GLU A 77 14.47 2.14 4.85
CA GLU A 77 14.12 3.53 4.52
C GLU A 77 13.70 3.71 3.05
N ILE A 78 13.99 2.72 2.19
CA ILE A 78 13.56 2.73 0.78
C ILE A 78 12.12 2.25 0.70
N THR A 79 11.28 3.01 0.01
CA THR A 79 9.84 2.75 -0.16
C THR A 79 9.50 2.22 -1.55
N GLU A 80 10.20 2.69 -2.57
CA GLU A 80 9.99 2.28 -3.96
C GLU A 80 11.33 2.07 -4.68
N ILE A 81 11.38 1.09 -5.61
CA ILE A 81 12.52 0.81 -6.47
C ILE A 81 12.01 0.74 -7.90
N MET A 82 12.67 1.44 -8.81
CA MET A 82 12.30 1.52 -10.22
C MET A 82 13.49 1.16 -11.08
N VAL A 83 13.34 0.16 -11.94
CA VAL A 83 14.35 -0.31 -12.89
C VAL A 83 13.90 0.08 -14.28
N ASN A 84 14.71 0.85 -14.99
CA ASN A 84 14.46 1.28 -16.36
C ASN A 84 15.56 0.70 -17.28
N GLY A 85 15.34 -0.53 -17.75
CA GLY A 85 16.38 -1.30 -18.42
C GLY A 85 17.48 -1.78 -17.46
N ALA A 86 18.56 -2.34 -18.01
CA ALA A 86 19.63 -2.89 -17.20
C ALA A 86 20.50 -1.82 -16.53
N GLU A 87 20.56 -0.61 -17.08
CA GLU A 87 21.57 0.42 -16.73
C GLU A 87 21.07 1.39 -15.67
N HIS A 88 19.76 1.64 -15.56
CA HIS A 88 19.20 2.68 -14.71
C HIS A 88 18.30 2.10 -13.61
N ILE A 89 18.70 2.29 -12.37
CA ILE A 89 17.94 1.92 -11.18
C ILE A 89 17.73 3.17 -10.35
N PHE A 90 16.47 3.46 -10.03
CA PHE A 90 16.08 4.55 -9.15
C PHE A 90 15.41 4.00 -7.90
N TYR A 91 15.47 4.73 -6.81
CA TYR A 91 14.76 4.39 -5.58
C TYR A 91 14.23 5.63 -4.86
N GLU A 92 13.10 5.47 -4.17
CA GLU A 92 12.57 6.50 -3.29
C GLU A 92 12.98 6.21 -1.85
N LYS A 93 13.61 7.21 -1.22
CA LYS A 93 13.99 7.18 0.19
C LYS A 93 13.54 8.47 0.86
N ARG A 94 12.74 8.36 1.93
CA ARG A 94 12.17 9.51 2.67
C ARG A 94 11.41 10.51 1.77
N GLY A 95 10.71 10.00 0.75
CA GLY A 95 9.93 10.82 -0.20
C GLY A 95 10.76 11.58 -1.24
N GLN A 96 12.06 11.29 -1.35
CA GLN A 96 12.97 11.82 -2.38
C GLN A 96 13.44 10.70 -3.30
N LEU A 97 13.57 11.03 -4.57
CA LEU A 97 14.03 10.10 -5.60
C LEU A 97 15.54 10.22 -5.78
N PHE A 98 16.22 9.08 -5.83
CA PHE A 98 17.65 8.95 -6.04
C PHE A 98 17.93 7.98 -7.18
N GLU A 99 18.99 8.21 -7.92
CA GLU A 99 19.55 7.25 -8.86
C GLU A 99 20.61 6.40 -8.12
N SER A 100 20.56 5.10 -8.32
CA SER A 100 21.53 4.16 -7.77
C SER A 100 22.80 4.15 -8.60
N ASP A 101 23.94 3.97 -7.94
CA ASP A 101 25.23 3.68 -8.59
C ASP A 101 25.36 2.22 -9.07
N LYS A 102 24.37 1.39 -8.75
CA LYS A 102 24.30 -0.03 -9.12
C LYS A 102 23.46 -0.20 -10.37
N HIS A 103 23.84 -1.16 -11.19
CA HIS A 103 23.16 -1.55 -12.42
C HIS A 103 23.28 -3.05 -12.64
N PHE A 104 22.44 -3.62 -13.49
CA PHE A 104 22.58 -5.01 -13.91
C PHE A 104 23.75 -5.13 -14.89
N THR A 105 24.50 -6.21 -14.78
CA THR A 105 25.67 -6.48 -15.66
C THR A 105 25.28 -6.72 -17.12
N SER A 106 24.03 -7.13 -17.37
CA SER A 106 23.50 -7.32 -18.73
C SER A 106 21.96 -7.37 -18.74
N LYS A 107 21.37 -7.27 -19.94
CA LYS A 107 19.92 -7.44 -20.16
C LYS A 107 19.45 -8.86 -19.80
N GLU A 108 20.28 -9.85 -20.07
CA GLU A 108 20.02 -11.26 -19.74
C GLU A 108 19.89 -11.42 -18.24
N LYS A 109 20.79 -10.80 -17.46
CA LYS A 109 20.73 -10.84 -15.99
C LYS A 109 19.49 -10.17 -15.43
N LEU A 110 19.07 -9.04 -15.99
CA LEU A 110 17.79 -8.41 -15.64
C LEU A 110 16.63 -9.36 -15.93
N ASN A 111 16.64 -10.03 -17.09
CA ASN A 111 15.58 -10.99 -17.45
C ASN A 111 15.57 -12.20 -16.52
N ASP A 112 16.71 -12.72 -16.09
CA ASP A 112 16.77 -13.80 -15.08
C ASP A 112 16.08 -13.40 -13.79
N VAL A 113 16.36 -12.19 -13.28
CA VAL A 113 15.74 -11.65 -12.07
C VAL A 113 14.23 -11.45 -12.28
N ILE A 114 13.81 -10.97 -13.44
CA ILE A 114 12.39 -10.86 -13.82
C ILE A 114 11.69 -12.24 -13.76
N GLN A 115 12.29 -13.25 -14.39
CA GLN A 115 11.73 -14.62 -14.37
C GLN A 115 11.67 -15.19 -12.94
N GLN A 116 12.68 -14.93 -12.12
CA GLN A 116 12.71 -15.34 -10.72
C GLN A 116 11.57 -14.68 -9.93
N MET A 117 11.35 -13.37 -10.09
CA MET A 117 10.26 -12.64 -9.42
C MET A 117 8.88 -13.16 -9.84
N ALA A 118 8.66 -13.35 -11.14
CA ALA A 118 7.39 -13.86 -11.65
C ALA A 118 7.15 -15.31 -11.21
N GLY A 119 8.14 -16.19 -11.36
CA GLY A 119 8.07 -17.61 -11.06
C GLY A 119 7.82 -17.91 -9.59
N SER A 120 8.30 -17.07 -8.65
CA SER A 120 8.07 -17.25 -7.21
C SER A 120 6.59 -17.26 -6.80
N ASN A 121 5.71 -16.70 -7.64
CA ASN A 121 4.25 -16.66 -7.43
C ASN A 121 3.48 -17.40 -8.52
N ASN A 122 4.11 -18.33 -9.22
CA ASN A 122 3.49 -19.06 -10.34
C ASN A 122 2.91 -18.11 -11.43
N ARG A 123 3.56 -16.97 -11.66
CA ARG A 123 3.22 -16.03 -12.71
C ARG A 123 4.16 -16.24 -13.88
N MET A 124 3.63 -16.19 -15.09
CA MET A 124 4.43 -16.22 -16.31
C MET A 124 4.52 -14.82 -16.89
N VAL A 125 5.72 -14.44 -17.29
CA VAL A 125 5.99 -13.21 -18.05
C VAL A 125 6.84 -13.55 -19.26
N ASN A 126 6.33 -13.24 -20.45
CA ASN A 126 6.97 -13.53 -21.73
C ASN A 126 6.44 -12.57 -22.82
N GLU A 127 6.86 -12.73 -24.06
CA GLU A 127 6.41 -11.89 -25.18
C GLU A 127 4.90 -11.94 -25.42
N ALA A 128 4.23 -13.05 -25.12
CA ALA A 128 2.77 -13.19 -25.25
C ALA A 128 2.01 -12.53 -24.08
N SER A 129 2.64 -12.44 -22.91
CA SER A 129 2.12 -11.76 -21.71
C SER A 129 3.22 -10.87 -21.13
N PRO A 130 3.49 -9.71 -21.76
CA PRO A 130 4.65 -8.89 -21.42
C PRO A 130 4.47 -7.99 -20.19
N ILE A 131 3.27 -7.95 -19.61
CA ILE A 131 2.94 -7.17 -18.42
C ILE A 131 2.48 -8.10 -17.33
N VAL A 132 3.11 -8.03 -16.16
CA VAL A 132 2.71 -8.84 -15.00
C VAL A 132 2.78 -8.04 -13.71
N ASP A 133 1.75 -8.19 -12.88
CA ASP A 133 1.76 -7.81 -11.48
C ASP A 133 2.02 -9.04 -10.62
N THR A 134 3.01 -8.96 -9.74
CA THR A 134 3.40 -10.04 -8.83
C THR A 134 3.80 -9.46 -7.48
N ARG A 135 4.27 -10.32 -6.57
CA ARG A 135 4.77 -9.95 -5.25
C ARG A 135 6.08 -10.65 -4.93
N LEU A 136 6.86 -10.03 -4.09
CA LEU A 136 7.99 -10.71 -3.44
C LEU A 136 7.52 -11.46 -2.20
N ALA A 137 8.35 -12.37 -1.69
CA ALA A 137 8.05 -13.14 -0.48
C ALA A 137 7.79 -12.27 0.77
N ASN A 138 8.38 -11.07 0.81
CA ASN A 138 8.14 -10.08 1.87
C ASN A 138 6.85 -9.27 1.68
N GLY A 139 6.03 -9.59 0.67
CA GLY A 139 4.77 -8.89 0.37
C GLY A 139 4.89 -7.67 -0.54
N SER A 140 6.11 -7.22 -0.88
CA SER A 140 6.32 -6.07 -1.77
C SER A 140 5.69 -6.30 -3.14
N ARG A 141 4.96 -5.31 -3.66
CA ARG A 141 4.31 -5.37 -4.98
C ARG A 141 5.33 -5.12 -6.08
N VAL A 142 5.24 -5.89 -7.13
CA VAL A 142 6.11 -5.77 -8.31
C VAL A 142 5.26 -5.69 -9.56
N ASN A 143 5.42 -4.63 -10.32
CA ASN A 143 4.93 -4.52 -11.69
C ASN A 143 6.11 -4.67 -12.65
N ILE A 144 5.97 -5.53 -13.64
CA ILE A 144 6.99 -5.81 -14.65
C ILE A 144 6.40 -5.56 -16.03
N VAL A 145 7.15 -4.87 -16.88
CA VAL A 145 6.81 -4.63 -18.27
C VAL A 145 8.02 -5.00 -19.14
N LEU A 146 7.85 -6.01 -20.00
CA LEU A 146 8.92 -6.47 -20.89
C LEU A 146 9.03 -5.63 -22.17
N GLN A 147 10.20 -5.72 -22.85
CA GLN A 147 10.31 -5.33 -24.26
C GLN A 147 9.40 -6.26 -25.12
N PRO A 148 8.82 -5.76 -26.23
CA PRO A 148 8.97 -4.43 -26.81
C PRO A 148 8.00 -3.37 -26.25
N ILE A 149 7.16 -3.72 -25.26
CA ILE A 149 6.19 -2.76 -24.68
C ILE A 149 6.95 -1.65 -23.96
N ALA A 150 7.93 -1.99 -23.12
CA ALA A 150 8.88 -1.05 -22.55
C ALA A 150 10.01 -0.80 -23.58
N ILE A 151 9.97 0.34 -24.29
CA ILE A 151 10.81 0.63 -25.46
C ILE A 151 12.29 0.64 -25.12
N ASP A 152 12.67 1.28 -24.01
CA ASP A 152 14.06 1.50 -23.61
C ASP A 152 14.69 0.32 -22.84
N GLY A 153 13.96 -0.76 -22.68
CA GLY A 153 14.36 -1.96 -21.92
C GLY A 153 13.26 -2.41 -20.98
N SER A 154 13.31 -3.66 -20.52
CA SER A 154 12.34 -4.17 -19.56
C SER A 154 12.33 -3.30 -18.29
N ALA A 155 11.16 -2.94 -17.81
CA ALA A 155 10.97 -2.09 -16.63
C ALA A 155 10.41 -2.89 -15.45
N ILE A 156 10.89 -2.57 -14.24
CA ILE A 156 10.36 -3.12 -12.99
C ILE A 156 10.04 -1.96 -12.05
N SER A 157 8.86 -1.99 -11.45
CA SER A 157 8.50 -1.08 -10.36
C SER A 157 8.17 -1.91 -9.13
N ILE A 158 8.93 -1.71 -8.05
CA ILE A 158 8.73 -2.40 -6.77
C ILE A 158 8.27 -1.38 -5.75
N ARG A 159 7.09 -1.61 -5.17
CA ARG A 159 6.62 -0.86 -4.00
C ARG A 159 6.79 -1.72 -2.78
N LYS A 160 7.70 -1.32 -1.89
CA LYS A 160 8.00 -2.09 -0.70
C LYS A 160 6.84 -2.12 0.27
N PHE A 161 6.65 -3.27 0.86
CA PHE A 161 5.69 -3.47 1.92
C PHE A 161 6.34 -3.11 3.26
N PRO A 162 5.78 -2.18 4.06
CA PRO A 162 6.39 -1.80 5.33
C PRO A 162 6.39 -2.99 6.28
N GLU A 163 7.54 -3.24 6.92
CA GLU A 163 7.68 -4.34 7.90
C GLU A 163 6.78 -4.12 9.12
N GLN A 164 6.60 -2.87 9.52
CA GLN A 164 5.70 -2.49 10.60
C GLN A 164 4.61 -1.57 10.05
N PRO A 165 3.33 -1.90 10.25
CA PRO A 165 2.24 -1.05 9.83
C PRO A 165 2.25 0.24 10.65
N PHE A 166 1.89 1.34 9.99
CA PHE A 166 1.64 2.58 10.69
C PHE A 166 0.41 2.44 11.60
N VAL A 167 0.59 2.76 12.86
CA VAL A 167 -0.48 2.88 13.84
C VAL A 167 -0.86 4.35 14.05
N MET A 168 -1.97 4.63 14.74
CA MET A 168 -2.47 5.99 14.90
C MET A 168 -1.47 6.90 15.62
N GLU A 169 -0.72 6.38 16.57
CA GLU A 169 0.34 7.10 17.31
C GLU A 169 1.45 7.62 16.37
N ASN A 170 1.76 6.88 15.31
CA ASN A 170 2.69 7.36 14.29
C ASN A 170 2.13 8.57 13.53
N LEU A 171 0.83 8.54 13.19
CA LEU A 171 0.16 9.61 12.47
C LEU A 171 0.05 10.89 13.32
N ILE A 172 -0.21 10.74 14.62
CA ILE A 172 -0.19 11.86 15.59
C ILE A 172 1.22 12.44 15.67
N ARG A 173 2.25 11.60 15.84
CA ARG A 173 3.65 12.05 15.91
C ARG A 173 4.12 12.78 14.65
N PHE A 174 3.62 12.41 13.47
CA PHE A 174 3.87 13.09 12.20
C PHE A 174 2.93 14.28 11.98
N GLU A 175 2.12 14.62 12.99
CA GLU A 175 1.12 15.69 12.91
C GLU A 175 0.16 15.52 11.70
N ALA A 176 -0.07 14.30 11.25
CA ALA A 176 -1.04 14.02 10.21
C ALA A 176 -2.48 14.23 10.69
N ILE A 177 -2.70 14.06 12.00
CA ILE A 177 -3.96 14.24 12.71
C ILE A 177 -3.63 14.70 14.14
N THR A 178 -4.53 15.46 14.79
CA THR A 178 -4.43 15.82 16.21
C THR A 178 -4.84 14.63 17.09
N GLU A 179 -4.35 14.61 18.35
CA GLU A 179 -4.71 13.57 19.32
C GLU A 179 -6.21 13.56 19.60
N GLU A 180 -6.83 14.75 19.73
CA GLU A 180 -8.28 14.92 19.94
C GLU A 180 -9.08 14.28 18.79
N ALA A 181 -8.76 14.60 17.54
CA ALA A 181 -9.44 14.04 16.38
C ALA A 181 -9.19 12.51 16.23
N ALA A 182 -8.02 12.03 16.62
CA ALA A 182 -7.69 10.60 16.62
C ALA A 182 -8.53 9.83 17.66
N GLU A 183 -8.67 10.36 18.89
CA GLU A 183 -9.51 9.75 19.92
C GLU A 183 -10.99 9.78 19.53
N PHE A 184 -11.46 10.87 18.91
CA PHE A 184 -12.80 10.94 18.33
C PHE A 184 -13.03 9.83 17.29
N LEU A 185 -12.11 9.67 16.33
CA LEU A 185 -12.21 8.60 15.33
C LEU A 185 -12.17 7.19 15.94
N LYS A 186 -11.38 7.00 16.97
CA LYS A 186 -11.33 5.73 17.72
C LYS A 186 -12.71 5.40 18.29
N VAL A 187 -13.38 6.35 18.94
CA VAL A 187 -14.73 6.16 19.47
C VAL A 187 -15.72 5.83 18.34
N LEU A 188 -15.63 6.50 17.18
CA LEU A 188 -16.49 6.20 16.04
C LEU A 188 -16.28 4.77 15.51
N VAL A 189 -15.02 4.32 15.38
CA VAL A 189 -14.72 2.94 14.96
C VAL A 189 -15.25 1.93 15.95
N LEU A 190 -15.03 2.15 17.26
CA LEU A 190 -15.54 1.29 18.32
C LEU A 190 -17.08 1.23 18.32
N SER A 191 -17.73 2.33 18.02
CA SER A 191 -19.20 2.45 17.96
C SER A 191 -19.83 1.94 16.66
N GLY A 192 -19.02 1.48 15.71
CA GLY A 192 -19.54 0.88 14.48
C GLY A 192 -20.00 1.88 13.43
N TYR A 193 -19.40 3.08 13.36
CA TYR A 193 -19.67 4.00 12.25
C TYR A 193 -19.01 3.50 10.96
N ASN A 194 -19.76 3.55 9.87
CA ASN A 194 -19.24 3.28 8.53
C ASN A 194 -18.41 4.48 8.03
N ILE A 195 -17.14 4.25 7.78
CA ILE A 195 -16.20 5.34 7.45
C ILE A 195 -15.65 5.16 6.04
N PHE A 196 -15.69 6.23 5.26
CA PHE A 196 -15.13 6.27 3.92
C PHE A 196 -13.98 7.30 3.85
N VAL A 197 -12.76 6.83 3.53
CA VAL A 197 -11.57 7.66 3.48
C VAL A 197 -11.29 8.08 2.04
N SER A 198 -11.28 9.38 1.77
CA SER A 198 -11.00 9.96 0.47
C SER A 198 -9.66 10.69 0.41
N GLY A 199 -9.12 10.88 -0.78
CA GLY A 199 -7.90 11.66 -0.99
C GLY A 199 -7.22 11.35 -2.31
N GLY A 200 -6.28 12.19 -2.72
CA GLY A 200 -5.49 12.01 -3.94
C GLY A 200 -4.54 10.81 -3.90
N THR A 201 -3.85 10.55 -5.02
CA THR A 201 -2.79 9.53 -5.07
C THR A 201 -1.65 9.93 -4.13
N GLY A 202 -1.16 8.96 -3.35
CA GLY A 202 -0.07 9.18 -2.40
C GLY A 202 -0.44 10.03 -1.17
N SER A 203 -1.74 10.31 -0.91
CA SER A 203 -2.20 11.02 0.30
C SER A 203 -2.16 10.17 1.57
N GLY A 204 -1.93 8.86 1.47
CA GLY A 204 -1.83 7.96 2.61
C GLY A 204 -3.14 7.26 3.02
N LYS A 205 -4.13 7.14 2.11
CA LYS A 205 -5.43 6.51 2.39
C LYS A 205 -5.32 5.11 2.99
N THR A 206 -4.58 4.21 2.33
CA THR A 206 -4.39 2.84 2.81
C THR A 206 -3.69 2.80 4.17
N THR A 207 -2.69 3.66 4.37
CA THR A 207 -2.00 3.81 5.66
C THR A 207 -2.96 4.27 6.75
N PHE A 208 -3.81 5.27 6.46
CA PHE A 208 -4.79 5.80 7.39
C PHE A 208 -5.90 4.77 7.68
N LEU A 209 -6.41 4.09 6.64
CA LEU A 209 -7.37 3.00 6.78
C LEU A 209 -6.81 1.89 7.68
N ASN A 210 -5.53 1.55 7.50
CA ASN A 210 -4.86 0.56 8.33
C ASN A 210 -4.78 1.02 9.80
N ALA A 211 -4.41 2.28 10.06
CA ALA A 211 -4.38 2.84 11.41
C ALA A 211 -5.76 2.86 12.08
N LEU A 212 -6.82 3.24 11.35
CA LEU A 212 -8.20 3.17 11.85
C LEU A 212 -8.62 1.73 12.16
N SER A 213 -8.26 0.79 11.31
CA SER A 213 -8.63 -0.61 11.48
C SER A 213 -8.05 -1.26 12.74
N GLN A 214 -6.99 -0.68 13.33
CA GLN A 214 -6.44 -1.15 14.61
C GLN A 214 -7.42 -0.94 15.77
N PHE A 215 -8.30 0.05 15.70
CA PHE A 215 -9.30 0.34 16.73
C PHE A 215 -10.49 -0.65 16.71
N ILE A 216 -10.66 -1.46 15.67
CA ILE A 216 -11.72 -2.47 15.65
C ILE A 216 -11.52 -3.45 16.80
N PRO A 217 -12.57 -3.82 17.56
CA PRO A 217 -12.48 -4.77 18.63
C PRO A 217 -11.87 -6.12 18.21
N ARG A 218 -11.06 -6.73 19.10
CA ARG A 218 -10.29 -7.95 18.80
C ARG A 218 -11.18 -9.18 18.55
N GLU A 219 -12.36 -9.21 19.17
CA GLU A 219 -13.34 -10.29 19.09
C GLU A 219 -14.13 -10.28 17.78
N GLU A 220 -14.10 -9.19 17.03
CA GLU A 220 -14.86 -9.07 15.79
C GLU A 220 -14.23 -9.87 14.65
N ARG A 221 -15.09 -10.47 13.83
CA ARG A 221 -14.69 -11.11 12.58
C ARG A 221 -14.56 -10.05 11.48
N ILE A 222 -13.35 -9.88 10.96
CA ILE A 222 -13.02 -8.88 9.94
C ILE A 222 -12.72 -9.60 8.63
N ILE A 223 -13.30 -9.12 7.54
CA ILE A 223 -12.92 -9.55 6.19
C ILE A 223 -12.37 -8.35 5.43
N THR A 224 -11.10 -8.42 5.00
CA THR A 224 -10.50 -7.42 4.12
C THR A 224 -10.59 -7.88 2.68
N ILE A 225 -10.87 -6.94 1.77
CA ILE A 225 -11.00 -7.18 0.32
C ILE A 225 -10.17 -6.12 -0.39
N GLU A 226 -9.19 -6.55 -1.17
CA GLU A 226 -8.24 -5.65 -1.80
C GLU A 226 -7.86 -6.12 -3.21
N ASP A 227 -7.54 -5.20 -4.11
CA ASP A 227 -6.92 -5.55 -5.40
C ASP A 227 -5.56 -6.19 -5.19
N SER A 228 -4.85 -5.68 -4.19
CA SER A 228 -3.57 -6.17 -3.74
C SER A 228 -3.51 -5.96 -2.24
N ALA A 229 -3.34 -7.04 -1.46
CA ALA A 229 -3.42 -6.97 0.00
C ALA A 229 -2.29 -6.11 0.58
N GLU A 230 -2.62 -4.88 0.96
CA GLU A 230 -1.73 -3.90 1.60
C GLU A 230 -2.05 -3.70 3.09
N LEU A 231 -3.25 -4.07 3.53
CA LEU A 231 -3.69 -3.90 4.92
C LEU A 231 -3.00 -4.92 5.84
N GLN A 232 -2.51 -4.42 6.97
CA GLN A 232 -1.82 -5.19 8.01
C GLN A 232 -2.53 -4.98 9.35
N LEU A 233 -3.59 -5.73 9.59
CA LEU A 233 -4.31 -5.68 10.84
C LEU A 233 -3.60 -6.57 11.88
N ILE A 234 -3.00 -5.94 12.89
CA ILE A 234 -2.31 -6.64 13.99
C ILE A 234 -3.34 -7.06 15.05
N ASP A 235 -3.06 -8.18 15.74
CA ASP A 235 -3.86 -8.68 16.87
C ASP A 235 -5.36 -8.89 16.56
N LYS A 236 -5.68 -9.24 15.32
CA LYS A 236 -7.05 -9.60 14.89
C LYS A 236 -7.11 -11.10 14.59
N PRO A 237 -7.41 -11.96 15.59
CA PRO A 237 -7.35 -13.41 15.44
C PRO A 237 -8.38 -13.95 14.42
N ASN A 238 -9.50 -13.26 14.25
CA ASN A 238 -10.56 -13.67 13.32
C ASN A 238 -10.56 -12.80 12.04
N LEU A 239 -9.39 -12.67 11.42
CA LEU A 239 -9.18 -11.94 10.17
C LEU A 239 -9.16 -12.88 8.98
N VAL A 240 -9.93 -12.56 7.94
CA VAL A 240 -9.84 -13.18 6.61
C VAL A 240 -9.44 -12.12 5.59
N ARG A 241 -8.40 -12.40 4.84
CA ARG A 241 -7.89 -11.50 3.80
C ARG A 241 -8.21 -12.07 2.44
N LEU A 242 -8.94 -11.32 1.62
CA LEU A 242 -9.31 -11.68 0.26
C LEU A 242 -8.66 -10.72 -0.72
N GLU A 243 -8.14 -11.27 -1.79
CA GLU A 243 -7.47 -10.53 -2.86
C GLU A 243 -8.04 -10.89 -4.21
N THR A 244 -8.15 -9.90 -5.09
CA THR A 244 -8.60 -10.11 -6.47
C THR A 244 -7.61 -10.97 -7.24
N ARG A 245 -8.09 -11.54 -8.31
CA ARG A 245 -7.28 -12.28 -9.25
C ARG A 245 -7.61 -11.84 -10.67
N ASN A 246 -6.61 -11.35 -11.39
CA ASN A 246 -6.75 -11.04 -12.80
C ASN A 246 -6.89 -12.33 -13.63
N ALA A 247 -7.57 -12.24 -14.77
CA ALA A 247 -7.52 -13.29 -15.78
C ALA A 247 -6.07 -13.56 -16.21
N ASN A 248 -5.75 -14.80 -16.51
CA ASN A 248 -4.46 -15.16 -17.12
C ASN A 248 -4.65 -15.78 -18.50
N THR A 249 -3.54 -15.91 -19.23
CA THR A 249 -3.51 -16.52 -20.58
C THR A 249 -3.86 -18.00 -20.60
N GLU A 250 -3.91 -18.67 -19.44
CA GLU A 250 -4.26 -20.09 -19.27
C GLU A 250 -5.77 -20.32 -19.10
N GLY A 251 -6.60 -19.28 -19.28
CA GLY A 251 -8.05 -19.39 -19.20
C GLY A 251 -8.63 -19.33 -17.78
N VAL A 252 -7.83 -18.93 -16.80
CA VAL A 252 -8.32 -18.70 -15.43
C VAL A 252 -9.18 -17.46 -15.41
N LEU A 253 -10.43 -17.60 -14.95
CA LEU A 253 -11.38 -16.49 -14.85
C LEU A 253 -10.93 -15.48 -13.77
N PRO A 254 -11.15 -14.17 -14.00
CA PRO A 254 -10.89 -13.14 -13.00
C PRO A 254 -11.80 -13.31 -11.79
N ILE A 255 -11.31 -12.93 -10.62
CA ILE A 255 -12.11 -12.74 -9.41
C ILE A 255 -12.02 -11.27 -9.05
N THR A 256 -13.15 -10.59 -9.12
CA THR A 256 -13.24 -9.13 -8.91
C THR A 256 -13.51 -8.79 -7.45
N ILE A 257 -13.29 -7.53 -7.04
CA ILE A 257 -13.72 -7.00 -5.73
C ILE A 257 -15.20 -7.28 -5.51
N ARG A 258 -16.03 -7.13 -6.53
CA ARG A 258 -17.47 -7.37 -6.50
C ARG A 258 -17.82 -8.82 -6.11
N ASP A 259 -17.11 -9.80 -6.69
CA ASP A 259 -17.31 -11.21 -6.38
C ASP A 259 -16.89 -11.51 -4.93
N LEU A 260 -15.80 -10.88 -4.48
CA LEU A 260 -15.28 -11.04 -3.13
C LEU A 260 -16.22 -10.42 -2.08
N ILE A 261 -16.81 -9.24 -2.34
CA ILE A 261 -17.81 -8.64 -1.43
C ILE A 261 -19.01 -9.58 -1.29
N LYS A 262 -19.58 -10.05 -2.40
CA LYS A 262 -20.73 -10.99 -2.38
C LYS A 262 -20.41 -12.28 -1.60
N THR A 263 -19.18 -12.75 -1.69
CA THR A 263 -18.73 -13.92 -0.94
C THR A 263 -18.55 -13.60 0.53
N ALA A 264 -17.91 -12.47 0.84
CA ALA A 264 -17.67 -12.01 2.21
C ALA A 264 -18.95 -11.91 3.04
N LEU A 265 -20.02 -11.35 2.46
CA LEU A 265 -21.32 -11.23 3.13
C LEU A 265 -21.95 -12.58 3.56
N ARG A 266 -21.50 -13.71 2.98
CA ARG A 266 -21.91 -15.06 3.35
C ARG A 266 -20.97 -15.72 4.36
N MET A 267 -19.87 -15.05 4.71
CA MET A 267 -18.85 -15.56 5.63
C MET A 267 -19.09 -15.09 7.08
N ARG A 268 -20.24 -14.48 7.37
CA ARG A 268 -20.64 -13.95 8.70
C ARG A 268 -19.62 -12.91 9.22
N PRO A 269 -19.27 -11.86 8.48
CA PRO A 269 -18.41 -10.81 8.97
C PRO A 269 -19.13 -9.95 10.02
N ASN A 270 -18.39 -9.44 10.99
CA ASN A 270 -18.83 -8.28 11.78
C ASN A 270 -18.53 -7.01 10.99
N ARG A 271 -17.32 -6.96 10.35
CA ARG A 271 -16.90 -5.81 9.53
C ARG A 271 -16.33 -6.26 8.19
N VAL A 272 -16.61 -5.48 7.16
CA VAL A 272 -16.02 -5.61 5.85
C VAL A 272 -15.14 -4.38 5.57
N ILE A 273 -13.88 -4.60 5.24
CA ILE A 273 -12.95 -3.54 4.89
C ILE A 273 -12.58 -3.70 3.41
N VAL A 274 -13.00 -2.74 2.58
CA VAL A 274 -12.61 -2.71 1.17
C VAL A 274 -11.49 -1.72 1.00
N GLY A 275 -10.31 -2.21 0.64
CA GLY A 275 -9.08 -1.42 0.56
C GLY A 275 -9.22 -0.18 -0.32
N GLU A 276 -9.86 -0.32 -1.47
CA GLU A 276 -10.18 0.80 -2.36
C GLU A 276 -11.39 0.51 -3.23
N CYS A 277 -12.22 1.54 -3.43
CA CYS A 277 -13.36 1.54 -4.33
C CYS A 277 -13.04 2.43 -5.54
N ARG A 278 -13.07 1.84 -6.75
CA ARG A 278 -12.66 2.52 -8.00
C ARG A 278 -13.73 2.48 -9.10
N GLY A 279 -14.71 1.57 -9.00
CA GLY A 279 -15.66 1.29 -10.05
C GLY A 279 -17.00 0.73 -9.56
N ALA A 280 -17.53 -0.20 -10.34
CA ALA A 280 -18.86 -0.80 -10.15
C ALA A 280 -19.12 -1.46 -8.79
N GLU A 281 -18.05 -1.86 -8.07
CA GLU A 281 -18.11 -2.40 -6.72
C GLU A 281 -18.65 -1.43 -5.68
N ALA A 282 -18.70 -0.12 -5.99
CA ALA A 282 -19.26 0.89 -5.09
C ALA A 282 -20.66 0.55 -4.62
N LEU A 283 -21.50 -0.01 -5.50
CA LEU A 283 -22.85 -0.43 -5.16
C LEU A 283 -22.81 -1.57 -4.11
N ASP A 284 -21.94 -2.56 -4.29
CA ASP A 284 -21.84 -3.70 -3.39
C ASP A 284 -21.23 -3.29 -2.03
N VAL A 285 -20.31 -2.30 -2.01
CA VAL A 285 -19.79 -1.67 -0.78
C VAL A 285 -20.91 -0.98 -0.01
N LEU A 286 -21.70 -0.14 -0.68
CA LEU A 286 -22.85 0.53 -0.06
C LEU A 286 -23.89 -0.46 0.44
N GLN A 287 -24.15 -1.53 -0.30
CA GLN A 287 -25.05 -2.59 0.16
C GLN A 287 -24.51 -3.28 1.43
N ALA A 288 -23.21 -3.58 1.51
CA ALA A 288 -22.61 -4.13 2.71
C ALA A 288 -22.80 -3.21 3.92
N MET A 289 -22.56 -1.91 3.74
CA MET A 289 -22.74 -0.89 4.78
C MET A 289 -24.20 -0.71 5.21
N ASN A 290 -25.15 -0.92 4.29
CA ASN A 290 -26.59 -0.79 4.54
C ASN A 290 -27.28 -2.06 5.08
N THR A 291 -26.59 -3.20 5.13
CA THR A 291 -27.22 -4.51 5.45
C THR A 291 -26.72 -5.15 6.73
N GLY A 292 -26.39 -4.34 7.74
CA GLY A 292 -26.08 -4.81 9.08
C GLY A 292 -24.62 -5.20 9.33
N HIS A 293 -23.70 -4.65 8.52
CA HIS A 293 -22.25 -4.77 8.70
C HIS A 293 -21.70 -3.42 9.16
N ASP A 294 -22.28 -2.91 10.26
CA ASP A 294 -21.91 -1.62 10.85
C ASP A 294 -20.40 -1.55 11.17
N GLY A 295 -19.79 -0.37 10.92
CA GLY A 295 -18.36 -0.15 11.11
C GLY A 295 -17.50 -0.66 9.96
N SER A 296 -18.08 -0.91 8.80
CA SER A 296 -17.34 -1.20 7.59
C SER A 296 -16.54 0.03 7.12
N LEU A 297 -15.36 -0.22 6.55
CA LEU A 297 -14.43 0.83 6.16
C LEU A 297 -14.07 0.67 4.67
N SER A 298 -13.89 1.81 3.97
CA SER A 298 -13.38 1.78 2.60
C SER A 298 -12.62 3.05 2.26
N THR A 299 -11.93 3.05 1.10
CA THR A 299 -11.27 4.24 0.57
C THR A 299 -11.64 4.51 -0.89
N GLY A 300 -11.41 5.73 -1.32
CA GLY A 300 -11.56 6.11 -2.72
C GLY A 300 -10.77 7.36 -3.08
N HIS A 301 -10.51 7.56 -4.35
CA HIS A 301 -9.85 8.76 -4.86
C HIS A 301 -10.83 9.90 -5.04
N ALA A 302 -10.59 11.05 -4.40
CA ALA A 302 -11.32 12.29 -4.62
C ALA A 302 -10.48 13.50 -4.18
N ASN A 303 -10.91 14.71 -4.56
CA ASN A 303 -10.25 15.97 -4.17
C ASN A 303 -10.91 16.65 -2.97
N SER A 304 -12.07 16.16 -2.54
CA SER A 304 -12.82 16.65 -1.36
C SER A 304 -13.83 15.58 -0.93
N CYS A 305 -14.44 15.74 0.26
CA CYS A 305 -15.57 14.91 0.69
C CYS A 305 -16.75 15.03 -0.29
N LYS A 306 -17.05 16.23 -0.75
CA LYS A 306 -18.13 16.47 -1.74
C LYS A 306 -17.85 15.79 -3.08
N ASP A 307 -16.61 15.87 -3.59
CA ASP A 307 -16.24 15.19 -4.83
C ASP A 307 -16.30 13.67 -4.68
N MET A 308 -16.02 13.14 -3.47
CA MET A 308 -16.15 11.71 -3.21
C MET A 308 -17.58 11.23 -3.40
N LEU A 309 -18.57 11.99 -2.93
CA LEU A 309 -19.98 11.66 -3.15
C LEU A 309 -20.32 11.58 -4.64
N SER A 310 -19.92 12.60 -5.43
CA SER A 310 -20.14 12.60 -6.89
C SER A 310 -19.44 11.44 -7.60
N ARG A 311 -18.25 11.05 -7.11
CA ARG A 311 -17.56 9.88 -7.65
C ARG A 311 -18.25 8.58 -7.29
N LEU A 312 -18.76 8.44 -6.07
CA LEU A 312 -19.57 7.28 -5.67
C LEU A 312 -20.82 7.14 -6.54
N GLU A 313 -21.53 8.25 -6.83
CA GLU A 313 -22.66 8.25 -7.78
C GLU A 313 -22.23 7.68 -9.14
N THR A 314 -21.13 8.18 -9.69
CA THR A 314 -20.59 7.73 -10.98
C THR A 314 -20.20 6.24 -10.93
N MET A 315 -19.51 5.80 -9.88
CA MET A 315 -19.09 4.40 -9.73
C MET A 315 -20.27 3.45 -9.61
N VAL A 316 -21.34 3.82 -8.88
CA VAL A 316 -22.57 3.03 -8.80
C VAL A 316 -23.20 2.88 -10.20
N LEU A 317 -23.24 3.97 -10.98
CA LEU A 317 -23.78 3.95 -12.35
C LEU A 317 -22.96 3.09 -13.32
N MET A 318 -21.67 2.87 -13.06
CA MET A 318 -20.86 1.90 -13.82
C MET A 318 -21.33 0.46 -13.59
N GLY A 319 -21.94 0.18 -12.46
CA GLY A 319 -22.39 -1.17 -12.08
C GLY A 319 -23.85 -1.45 -12.35
N MET A 320 -24.69 -0.44 -12.27
CA MET A 320 -26.15 -0.56 -12.43
C MET A 320 -26.76 0.79 -12.77
N GLU A 321 -27.69 0.78 -13.70
CA GLU A 321 -28.51 1.97 -14.02
C GLU A 321 -29.58 2.17 -12.94
N LEU A 322 -29.41 3.19 -12.12
CA LEU A 322 -30.32 3.57 -11.03
C LEU A 322 -30.60 5.07 -11.09
N PRO A 323 -31.81 5.53 -10.67
CA PRO A 323 -32.07 6.94 -10.51
C PRO A 323 -31.14 7.60 -9.50
N LEU A 324 -30.58 8.77 -9.83
CA LEU A 324 -29.67 9.50 -8.92
C LEU A 324 -30.22 9.71 -7.50
N PRO A 325 -31.52 10.03 -7.30
CA PRO A 325 -32.09 10.12 -5.96
C PRO A 325 -31.96 8.82 -5.16
N ALA A 326 -32.13 7.66 -5.78
CA ALA A 326 -31.98 6.37 -5.13
C ALA A 326 -30.50 6.10 -4.74
N ILE A 327 -29.57 6.45 -5.63
CA ILE A 327 -28.14 6.31 -5.35
C ILE A 327 -27.74 7.20 -4.16
N ARG A 328 -28.15 8.48 -4.18
CA ARG A 328 -27.85 9.44 -3.11
C ARG A 328 -28.44 9.00 -1.76
N SER A 329 -29.67 8.49 -1.77
CA SER A 329 -30.28 7.92 -0.58
C SER A 329 -29.49 6.73 -0.02
N GLN A 330 -29.00 5.82 -0.88
CA GLN A 330 -28.15 4.71 -0.46
C GLN A 330 -26.79 5.15 0.09
N ILE A 331 -26.17 6.17 -0.51
CA ILE A 331 -24.93 6.75 0.00
C ILE A 331 -25.18 7.35 1.38
N ALA A 332 -26.21 8.17 1.52
CA ALA A 332 -26.54 8.86 2.78
C ALA A 332 -26.92 7.89 3.92
N SER A 333 -27.51 6.74 3.61
CA SER A 333 -27.84 5.73 4.62
C SER A 333 -26.70 4.76 4.92
N GLY A 334 -25.76 4.58 3.97
CA GLY A 334 -24.67 3.60 4.09
C GLY A 334 -23.41 4.14 4.73
N ILE A 335 -23.06 5.39 4.48
CA ILE A 335 -21.83 6.02 4.96
C ILE A 335 -22.19 7.04 6.04
N ASP A 336 -21.61 6.88 7.23
CA ASP A 336 -21.80 7.82 8.34
C ASP A 336 -20.77 8.97 8.28
N ILE A 337 -19.51 8.63 8.02
CA ILE A 337 -18.37 9.56 8.11
C ILE A 337 -17.52 9.53 6.84
N LEU A 338 -17.19 10.69 6.33
CA LEU A 338 -16.19 10.91 5.28
C LEU A 338 -14.94 11.54 5.88
N ILE A 339 -13.78 10.99 5.58
CA ILE A 339 -12.48 11.57 5.98
C ILE A 339 -11.73 11.93 4.71
N HIS A 340 -11.25 13.17 4.61
CA HIS A 340 -10.48 13.61 3.45
C HIS A 340 -9.01 13.83 3.82
N LEU A 341 -8.12 13.18 3.06
CA LEU A 341 -6.66 13.28 3.22
C LEU A 341 -6.06 14.09 2.08
N GLY A 342 -5.09 14.95 2.41
CA GLY A 342 -4.33 15.71 1.44
C GLY A 342 -2.82 15.53 1.59
N ARG A 343 -2.11 15.77 0.48
CA ARG A 343 -0.65 15.92 0.48
C ARG A 343 -0.34 17.41 0.37
N MET A 344 0.38 17.92 1.35
CA MET A 344 0.75 19.34 1.43
C MET A 344 1.92 19.69 0.51
N ARG A 345 2.23 20.97 0.36
CA ARG A 345 3.34 21.47 -0.47
C ARG A 345 4.71 20.97 0.01
N ASP A 346 4.88 20.81 1.33
CA ASP A 346 6.06 20.24 1.97
C ASP A 346 6.13 18.71 1.87
N LYS A 347 5.22 18.11 1.08
CA LYS A 347 5.05 16.66 0.90
C LYS A 347 4.52 15.92 2.13
N SER A 348 4.24 16.60 3.25
CA SER A 348 3.56 15.99 4.40
C SER A 348 2.14 15.56 4.03
N ARG A 349 1.62 14.57 4.75
CA ARG A 349 0.26 14.05 4.58
C ARG A 349 -0.56 14.46 5.79
N LYS A 350 -1.73 15.05 5.55
CA LYS A 350 -2.60 15.57 6.61
C LYS A 350 -4.03 15.13 6.41
N VAL A 351 -4.78 14.94 7.50
CA VAL A 351 -6.24 14.89 7.47
C VAL A 351 -6.74 16.31 7.26
N LEU A 352 -7.49 16.54 6.19
CA LEU A 352 -7.98 17.88 5.82
C LEU A 352 -9.39 18.13 6.36
N SER A 353 -10.22 17.08 6.44
CA SER A 353 -11.53 17.18 7.07
C SER A 353 -12.04 15.83 7.57
N ILE A 354 -12.86 15.86 8.60
CA ILE A 354 -13.71 14.77 9.09
C ILE A 354 -15.13 15.31 9.02
N THR A 355 -15.95 14.70 8.18
CA THR A 355 -17.27 15.21 7.79
C THR A 355 -18.30 14.12 7.97
N GLU A 356 -19.36 14.39 8.70
CA GLU A 356 -20.52 13.52 8.88
C GLU A 356 -21.48 13.66 7.69
N ILE A 357 -22.11 12.57 7.26
CA ILE A 357 -23.28 12.62 6.40
C ILE A 357 -24.51 12.79 7.30
N ALA A 358 -24.98 14.03 7.39
CA ALA A 358 -26.04 14.42 8.30
C ALA A 358 -27.45 14.08 7.78
N GLY A 359 -27.58 13.61 6.52
CA GLY A 359 -28.87 13.21 5.99
C GLY A 359 -29.00 13.39 4.47
N TYR A 360 -30.23 13.23 4.00
CA TYR A 360 -30.61 13.36 2.61
C TYR A 360 -31.94 14.15 2.51
N GLU A 361 -31.85 15.36 1.96
CA GLU A 361 -33.00 16.25 1.84
C GLU A 361 -33.00 16.91 0.43
N GLU A 362 -34.15 17.09 -0.14
CA GLU A 362 -34.38 17.77 -1.45
C GLU A 362 -33.44 17.25 -2.57
N ASN A 363 -33.21 15.92 -2.61
CA ASN A 363 -32.29 15.26 -3.53
C ASN A 363 -30.81 15.60 -3.32
N ASN A 364 -30.42 16.16 -2.19
CA ASN A 364 -29.05 16.45 -1.83
C ASN A 364 -28.62 15.72 -0.56
N ILE A 365 -27.37 15.28 -0.54
CA ILE A 365 -26.73 14.73 0.67
C ILE A 365 -26.26 15.93 1.50
N ILE A 366 -26.68 15.97 2.76
CA ILE A 366 -26.31 17.03 3.71
C ILE A 366 -25.03 16.60 4.44
N LEU A 367 -24.04 17.48 4.42
CA LEU A 367 -22.74 17.27 5.08
C LEU A 367 -22.59 18.20 6.26
N ASN A 368 -22.07 17.66 7.36
CA ASN A 368 -21.73 18.38 8.58
C ASN A 368 -20.23 18.19 8.87
N ASP A 369 -19.44 19.27 8.75
CA ASP A 369 -18.02 19.20 9.07
C ASP A 369 -17.82 19.23 10.57
N ILE A 370 -17.15 18.18 11.11
CA ILE A 370 -16.82 18.08 12.53
C ILE A 370 -15.42 18.61 12.80
N TYR A 371 -14.44 18.20 11.97
CA TYR A 371 -13.08 18.72 12.02
C TYR A 371 -12.66 19.23 10.64
N ARG A 372 -11.91 20.33 10.64
CA ARG A 372 -11.35 20.92 9.43
C ARG A 372 -9.92 21.39 9.67
N PHE A 373 -9.05 21.12 8.72
CA PHE A 373 -7.69 21.63 8.70
C PHE A 373 -7.67 23.10 8.29
N LYS A 374 -7.05 23.95 9.09
CA LYS A 374 -6.83 25.36 8.77
C LYS A 374 -5.35 25.64 8.58
N GLU A 375 -5.02 26.34 7.50
CA GLU A 375 -3.72 26.99 7.34
C GLU A 375 -3.84 28.41 7.92
N GLU A 376 -3.12 28.69 8.99
CA GLU A 376 -2.94 30.08 9.42
C GLU A 376 -2.03 30.77 8.41
N LYS A 377 -2.50 31.88 7.83
CA LYS A 377 -1.66 32.74 7.02
C LYS A 377 -0.59 33.30 7.93
N ALA A 378 0.70 33.06 7.63
CA ALA A 378 1.79 33.78 8.28
C ALA A 378 1.53 35.26 8.10
N GLU A 379 1.53 36.05 9.19
CA GLU A 379 1.50 37.51 9.13
C GLU A 379 2.68 38.00 8.28
N GLU A 380 2.43 38.94 7.37
CA GLU A 380 3.32 39.42 6.29
C GLU A 380 4.71 39.96 6.72
N ASN A 381 5.14 39.81 7.98
CA ASN A 381 6.30 40.52 8.53
C ASN A 381 7.53 39.68 8.91
N THR A 382 7.61 38.39 8.60
CA THR A 382 8.84 37.61 8.87
C THR A 382 9.28 36.80 7.66
N VAL A 383 10.28 37.31 6.93
CA VAL A 383 10.86 36.78 5.71
C VAL A 383 11.76 35.56 5.98
N HIS A 384 11.94 35.12 7.22
CA HIS A 384 12.79 33.99 7.60
C HIS A 384 12.07 33.10 8.63
N GLU A 385 11.47 32.06 8.15
CA GLU A 385 10.98 30.82 8.74
C GLU A 385 9.52 30.56 8.34
N ASN A 386 9.32 29.65 7.38
CA ASN A 386 8.01 29.15 6.96
C ASN A 386 7.41 28.23 8.04
N THR A 387 7.25 28.68 9.26
CA THR A 387 6.44 28.00 10.27
C THR A 387 4.99 28.44 10.13
N VAL A 388 4.30 27.86 9.16
CA VAL A 388 2.85 27.95 9.09
C VAL A 388 2.31 27.06 10.21
N HIS A 389 1.72 27.65 11.26
CA HIS A 389 0.98 26.88 12.25
C HIS A 389 -0.22 26.25 11.55
N ARG A 390 -0.21 24.94 11.41
CA ARG A 390 -1.20 24.14 10.69
C ARG A 390 -1.84 23.22 11.70
N ALA A 391 -3.08 23.44 12.04
CA ALA A 391 -3.80 22.59 12.99
C ALA A 391 -5.15 22.14 12.42
N MET A 392 -5.56 20.95 12.82
CA MET A 392 -6.92 20.49 12.65
C MET A 392 -7.75 21.02 13.81
N GLU A 393 -8.83 21.72 13.51
CA GLU A 393 -9.73 22.30 14.50
C GLU A 393 -11.10 21.64 14.47
N LYS A 394 -11.71 21.47 15.63
CA LYS A 394 -13.11 21.10 15.76
C LYS A 394 -13.98 22.28 15.34
N VAL A 395 -14.86 22.08 14.36
CA VAL A 395 -15.72 23.14 13.79
C VAL A 395 -17.20 22.84 13.93
N GLY A 396 -17.56 21.62 14.34
CA GLY A 396 -18.94 21.19 14.57
C GLY A 396 -19.03 19.97 15.46
N ASP A 397 -20.22 19.61 15.86
CA ASP A 397 -20.50 18.42 16.68
C ASP A 397 -21.13 17.34 15.82
N LEU A 398 -20.98 16.09 16.25
CA LEU A 398 -21.63 14.92 15.67
C LEU A 398 -23.14 14.99 15.89
N ILE A 399 -23.93 14.89 14.85
CA ILE A 399 -25.39 14.95 14.90
C ILE A 399 -26.00 13.60 15.24
N HIS A 400 -25.55 12.54 14.53
CA HIS A 400 -26.07 11.18 14.73
C HIS A 400 -25.26 10.44 15.77
N THR A 401 -25.70 10.51 17.03
CA THR A 401 -24.99 9.95 18.21
C THR A 401 -25.50 8.58 18.62
N GLU A 402 -26.54 8.03 17.97
CA GLU A 402 -27.24 6.81 18.38
C GLU A 402 -26.31 5.59 18.43
N LYS A 403 -25.38 5.47 17.48
CA LYS A 403 -24.38 4.38 17.45
C LYS A 403 -23.42 4.48 18.64
N MET A 404 -22.96 5.68 18.99
CA MET A 404 -22.12 5.94 20.17
C MET A 404 -22.84 5.57 21.46
N ILE A 405 -24.07 6.08 21.65
CA ILE A 405 -24.88 5.83 22.86
C ILE A 405 -25.11 4.33 22.99
N ARG A 406 -25.46 3.63 21.91
CA ARG A 406 -25.67 2.17 21.91
C ARG A 406 -24.40 1.42 22.28
N ALA A 407 -23.24 1.90 21.91
CA ALA A 407 -21.94 1.35 22.25
C ALA A 407 -21.46 1.71 23.67
N GLY A 408 -22.24 2.55 24.41
CA GLY A 408 -21.92 2.94 25.78
C GLY A 408 -20.97 4.13 25.91
N TYR A 409 -20.76 4.91 24.83
CA TYR A 409 -19.97 6.13 24.85
C TYR A 409 -20.86 7.37 25.03
N CYS A 410 -20.39 8.35 25.80
CA CYS A 410 -21.03 9.66 25.99
C CYS A 410 -20.21 10.76 25.32
N LEU A 411 -20.90 11.82 24.86
CA LEU A 411 -20.24 13.01 24.26
C LEU A 411 -19.49 13.89 25.27
N ASP A 412 -19.72 13.71 26.58
CA ASP A 412 -19.11 14.53 27.64
C ASP A 412 -17.61 14.22 27.74
N GLY A 413 -16.79 14.99 26.98
CA GLY A 413 -15.33 14.92 27.00
C GLY A 413 -14.67 14.57 25.67
N LEU A 414 -15.40 14.54 24.55
CA LEU A 414 -14.87 14.38 23.19
C LEU A 414 -14.88 15.68 22.41
#